data_6f4caf14d29b91fe012dee2d626a6753
#
_entry.id   6f4caf14d29b91fe012dee2d626a6753
#
_cell.length_a   1.000
_cell.length_b   1.000
_cell.length_c   1.000
_cell.angle_alpha   90.00
_cell.angle_beta   90.00
_cell.angle_gamma   90.00
#
_symmetry.space_group_name_H-M   'P 1'
#
loop_
_entity.id
_entity.type
_entity.pdbx_description
1 polymer ?
#
loop_
_entity_poly.entity_id
_entity_poly.type
_entity_poly.pdbx_seq_one_letter_code
_entity_poly.pdbx_strand_id
1 'polypeptide(L)'
;GESGEWATTVVDSAGGQERLQFDWVVDASGQGEAVTRLLGLPSGDLHGLKTNTVAVFSHFDGVKSWDALLAEERQDTKDFPFPADTSAQHHVLEEGWLWCLRFDHSVTSAGLVLDAHSLADGWQQIPAEKMWRTHIASYPSLNRMFQDAQLSVMPNRFIKTQRLQRIAGQATGQGWVSLPHTVGFIDPLHSTGIAHSMSGVERLADIFLSADRAHQAGVDAYGEQVLGELRLIDLLVAGCYLALPSKRHFEAYCMLYFAA
;
A
#
# COMPACT_ATOMS: atom_id res chain seq x y z
N GLY A 1 19.32 -15.67 -21.51
CA GLY A 1 20.52 -16.25 -22.12
C GLY A 1 21.45 -16.73 -21.01
N GLU A 2 22.30 -17.71 -21.28
CA GLU A 2 23.24 -18.31 -20.29
C GLU A 2 24.36 -17.37 -19.81
N SER A 3 24.41 -16.11 -20.30
CA SER A 3 25.48 -15.15 -19.99
C SER A 3 25.12 -14.05 -19.00
N GLY A 4 23.89 -14.00 -18.49
CA GLY A 4 23.46 -12.94 -17.56
C GLY A 4 23.30 -11.55 -18.18
N GLU A 5 23.44 -11.42 -19.50
CA GLU A 5 23.29 -10.16 -20.21
C GLU A 5 21.82 -9.89 -20.57
N TRP A 6 21.36 -8.71 -20.21
CA TRP A 6 20.02 -8.22 -20.55
C TRP A 6 20.07 -7.38 -21.83
N ALA A 7 19.07 -7.54 -22.68
CA ALA A 7 18.90 -6.70 -23.84
C ALA A 7 17.42 -6.35 -24.05
N THR A 8 17.16 -5.12 -24.47
CA THR A 8 15.83 -4.68 -24.89
C THR A 8 15.92 -3.89 -26.20
N THR A 9 14.81 -3.81 -26.90
CA THR A 9 14.67 -2.92 -28.04
C THR A 9 13.75 -1.79 -27.65
N VAL A 10 14.25 -0.57 -27.71
CA VAL A 10 13.47 0.65 -27.51
C VAL A 10 12.97 1.11 -28.87
N VAL A 11 11.66 1.46 -28.92
CA VAL A 11 11.05 2.01 -30.14
C VAL A 11 10.64 3.44 -29.84
N ASP A 12 11.14 4.38 -30.60
CA ASP A 12 10.79 5.80 -30.50
C ASP A 12 9.41 6.10 -31.13
N SER A 13 8.92 7.31 -30.95
CA SER A 13 7.62 7.74 -31.51
C SER A 13 7.58 7.80 -33.03
N ALA A 14 8.74 7.77 -33.71
CA ALA A 14 8.88 7.74 -35.18
C ALA A 14 9.07 6.32 -35.72
N GLY A 15 9.09 5.29 -34.86
CA GLY A 15 9.29 3.90 -35.20
C GLY A 15 10.77 3.49 -35.33
N GLY A 16 11.71 4.37 -34.99
CA GLY A 16 13.13 4.05 -34.88
C GLY A 16 13.36 3.01 -33.76
N GLN A 17 14.22 2.04 -34.02
CA GLN A 17 14.51 0.96 -33.07
C GLN A 17 15.97 1.04 -32.65
N GLU A 18 16.20 0.98 -31.34
CA GLU A 18 17.54 0.89 -30.77
C GLU A 18 17.60 -0.32 -29.83
N ARG A 19 18.63 -1.16 -30.00
CA ARG A 19 18.90 -2.28 -29.09
C ARG A 19 19.88 -1.84 -28.02
N LEU A 20 19.42 -1.92 -26.76
CA LEU A 20 20.23 -1.61 -25.57
C LEU A 20 20.63 -2.90 -24.87
N GLN A 21 21.84 -2.96 -24.33
CA GLN A 21 22.35 -4.05 -23.50
C GLN A 21 22.72 -3.52 -22.11
N PHE A 22 22.46 -4.32 -21.08
CA PHE A 22 22.70 -3.95 -19.69
C PHE A 22 23.25 -5.13 -18.89
N ASP A 23 24.06 -4.84 -17.90
CA ASP A 23 24.51 -5.82 -16.90
C ASP A 23 23.43 -6.08 -15.86
N TRP A 24 22.61 -5.06 -15.57
CA TRP A 24 21.60 -5.10 -14.54
C TRP A 24 20.27 -4.49 -14.98
N VAL A 25 19.17 -5.11 -14.51
CA VAL A 25 17.82 -4.58 -14.62
C VAL A 25 17.25 -4.37 -13.22
N VAL A 26 16.79 -3.16 -12.94
CA VAL A 26 16.05 -2.82 -11.72
C VAL A 26 14.56 -2.75 -12.04
N ASP A 27 13.78 -3.67 -11.48
CA ASP A 27 12.33 -3.68 -11.65
C ASP A 27 11.65 -2.78 -10.63
N ALA A 28 11.14 -1.65 -11.10
CA ALA A 28 10.37 -0.67 -10.35
C ALA A 28 8.90 -0.63 -10.81
N SER A 29 8.41 -1.67 -11.48
CA SER A 29 7.06 -1.71 -12.07
C SER A 29 5.92 -1.89 -11.06
N GLY A 30 6.24 -2.03 -9.76
CA GLY A 30 5.25 -2.20 -8.71
C GLY A 30 4.39 -3.46 -8.94
N GLN A 31 3.09 -3.32 -8.96
CA GLN A 31 2.16 -4.42 -9.21
C GLN A 31 2.33 -5.05 -10.61
N GLY A 32 3.06 -4.39 -11.51
CA GLY A 32 3.38 -4.90 -12.83
C GLY A 32 4.26 -6.14 -12.79
N GLU A 33 5.18 -6.23 -11.80
CA GLU A 33 6.10 -7.37 -11.63
C GLU A 33 6.75 -7.76 -12.96
N ALA A 34 7.25 -6.73 -13.69
CA ALA A 34 7.59 -6.87 -15.12
C ALA A 34 8.67 -7.94 -15.36
N VAL A 35 9.73 -7.96 -14.55
CA VAL A 35 10.82 -8.91 -14.71
C VAL A 35 10.40 -10.32 -14.31
N THR A 36 9.73 -10.49 -13.18
CA THR A 36 9.28 -11.82 -12.72
C THR A 36 8.29 -12.44 -13.68
N ARG A 37 7.38 -11.67 -14.25
CA ARG A 37 6.46 -12.12 -15.29
C ARG A 37 7.17 -12.47 -16.59
N LEU A 38 8.12 -11.64 -17.03
CA LEU A 38 8.91 -11.89 -18.23
C LEU A 38 9.70 -13.21 -18.13
N LEU A 39 10.21 -13.49 -16.94
CA LEU A 39 10.98 -14.71 -16.67
C LEU A 39 10.08 -15.94 -16.33
N GLY A 40 8.77 -15.76 -16.22
CA GLY A 40 7.84 -16.83 -15.84
C GLY A 40 8.06 -17.33 -14.41
N LEU A 41 8.55 -16.47 -13.51
CA LEU A 41 8.81 -16.85 -12.12
C LEU A 41 7.52 -16.97 -11.33
N PRO A 42 7.44 -17.88 -10.36
CA PRO A 42 6.24 -18.06 -9.55
C PRO A 42 6.02 -16.86 -8.63
N SER A 43 4.74 -16.53 -8.42
CA SER A 43 4.35 -15.65 -7.33
C SER A 43 4.72 -16.27 -5.98
N GLY A 44 4.89 -15.43 -4.97
CA GLY A 44 5.14 -15.93 -3.61
C GLY A 44 3.91 -16.54 -2.97
N ASP A 45 4.13 -17.20 -1.84
CA ASP A 45 3.08 -17.85 -1.08
C ASP A 45 2.24 -16.85 -0.29
N LEU A 46 1.07 -16.49 -0.82
CA LEU A 46 0.10 -15.63 -0.13
C LEU A 46 -0.55 -16.29 1.08
N HIS A 47 -0.55 -17.64 1.18
CA HIS A 47 -1.10 -18.35 2.33
C HIS A 47 -0.22 -18.21 3.57
N GLY A 48 1.08 -17.93 3.38
CA GLY A 48 2.00 -17.63 4.46
C GLY A 48 1.77 -16.26 5.10
N LEU A 49 1.10 -15.32 4.42
CA LEU A 49 0.80 -13.98 4.95
C LEU A 49 -0.41 -14.03 5.89
N LYS A 50 -0.30 -13.32 7.02
CA LYS A 50 -1.34 -13.24 8.06
C LYS A 50 -2.40 -12.20 7.73
N THR A 51 -2.00 -11.12 7.06
CA THR A 51 -2.92 -10.05 6.64
C THR A 51 -3.72 -10.49 5.41
N ASN A 52 -5.02 -10.25 5.44
CA ASN A 52 -5.91 -10.49 4.30
C ASN A 52 -6.94 -9.37 4.26
N THR A 53 -6.63 -8.30 3.54
CA THR A 53 -7.48 -7.11 3.48
C THR A 53 -7.90 -6.77 2.07
N VAL A 54 -9.00 -6.05 1.97
CA VAL A 54 -9.58 -5.54 0.73
C VAL A 54 -9.88 -4.07 0.90
N ALA A 55 -9.87 -3.31 -0.19
CA ALA A 55 -10.20 -1.89 -0.14
C ALA A 55 -11.43 -1.56 -0.99
N VAL A 56 -12.23 -0.60 -0.50
CA VAL A 56 -13.28 0.05 -1.25
C VAL A 56 -13.10 1.56 -1.13
N PHE A 57 -12.89 2.25 -2.25
CA PHE A 57 -12.52 3.66 -2.23
C PHE A 57 -13.04 4.46 -3.41
N SER A 58 -13.02 5.76 -3.25
CA SER A 58 -13.21 6.73 -4.34
C SER A 58 -12.62 8.09 -3.97
N HIS A 59 -12.81 9.05 -4.87
CA HIS A 59 -12.59 10.47 -4.59
C HIS A 59 -13.94 11.17 -4.50
N PHE A 60 -14.02 12.14 -3.59
CA PHE A 60 -15.26 12.80 -3.23
C PHE A 60 -15.09 14.33 -3.20
N ASP A 61 -16.13 15.02 -3.63
CA ASP A 61 -16.33 16.44 -3.41
C ASP A 61 -17.32 16.64 -2.27
N GLY A 62 -17.18 17.72 -1.50
CA GLY A 62 -18.14 18.09 -0.45
C GLY A 62 -18.10 17.22 0.81
N VAL A 63 -17.00 16.49 1.07
CA VAL A 63 -16.81 15.78 2.35
C VAL A 63 -16.72 16.80 3.48
N LYS A 64 -17.54 16.64 4.52
CA LYS A 64 -17.54 17.54 5.67
C LYS A 64 -16.18 17.48 6.41
N SER A 65 -15.71 18.63 6.86
CA SER A 65 -14.49 18.77 7.63
C SER A 65 -14.58 17.99 8.94
N TRP A 66 -13.55 17.20 9.26
CA TRP A 66 -13.47 16.50 10.54
C TRP A 66 -13.27 17.49 11.70
N ASP A 67 -12.44 18.52 11.50
CA ASP A 67 -12.26 19.59 12.49
C ASP A 67 -13.58 20.31 12.77
N ALA A 68 -14.42 20.55 11.73
CA ALA A 68 -15.73 21.12 11.92
C ALA A 68 -16.69 20.20 12.72
N LEU A 69 -16.64 18.89 12.47
CA LEU A 69 -17.42 17.90 13.25
C LEU A 69 -16.97 17.85 14.71
N LEU A 70 -15.67 17.89 14.97
CA LEU A 70 -15.13 17.93 16.34
C LEU A 70 -15.59 19.20 17.07
N ALA A 71 -15.57 20.34 16.40
CA ALA A 71 -16.07 21.62 16.97
C ALA A 71 -17.57 21.59 17.27
N GLU A 72 -18.40 21.02 16.38
CA GLU A 72 -19.83 20.81 16.62
C GLU A 72 -20.10 19.93 17.85
N GLU A 73 -19.31 18.88 18.03
CA GLU A 73 -19.36 17.98 19.18
C GLU A 73 -18.67 18.55 20.42
N ARG A 74 -18.16 19.77 20.36
CA ARG A 74 -17.42 20.45 21.45
C ARG A 74 -16.25 19.59 21.99
N GLN A 75 -15.59 18.88 21.11
CA GLN A 75 -14.39 18.12 21.48
C GLN A 75 -13.22 19.06 21.73
N ASP A 76 -12.42 18.76 22.77
CA ASP A 76 -11.20 19.53 23.03
C ASP A 76 -10.08 19.03 22.10
N THR A 77 -9.61 19.92 21.24
CA THR A 77 -8.54 19.65 20.26
C THR A 77 -7.27 20.46 20.54
N LYS A 78 -7.16 21.06 21.76
CA LYS A 78 -6.01 21.93 22.09
C LYS A 78 -4.67 21.21 22.06
N ASP A 79 -4.67 19.92 22.38
CA ASP A 79 -3.46 19.10 22.40
C ASP A 79 -3.14 18.47 21.02
N PHE A 80 -3.94 18.77 19.99
CA PHE A 80 -3.61 18.30 18.64
C PHE A 80 -2.44 19.11 18.09
N PRO A 81 -1.42 18.45 17.51
CA PRO A 81 -0.23 19.15 17.00
C PRO A 81 -0.53 20.01 15.77
N PHE A 82 -1.63 19.74 15.09
CA PHE A 82 -2.13 20.43 13.89
C PHE A 82 -3.61 20.10 13.66
N PRO A 83 -4.34 20.87 12.83
CA PRO A 83 -5.71 20.53 12.45
C PRO A 83 -5.79 19.16 11.78
N ALA A 84 -6.79 18.35 12.16
CA ALA A 84 -6.92 16.98 11.67
C ALA A 84 -7.07 16.90 10.13
N ASP A 85 -7.77 17.88 9.54
CA ASP A 85 -7.98 17.94 8.09
C ASP A 85 -6.71 18.24 7.27
N THR A 86 -5.62 18.64 7.91
CA THR A 86 -4.30 18.85 7.25
C THR A 86 -3.41 17.62 7.26
N SER A 87 -3.91 16.51 7.77
CA SER A 87 -3.17 15.24 7.87
C SER A 87 -3.87 14.11 7.14
N ALA A 88 -3.17 12.99 6.99
CA ALA A 88 -3.77 11.73 6.62
C ALA A 88 -4.59 11.20 7.82
N GLN A 89 -5.91 11.31 7.74
CA GLN A 89 -6.78 10.81 8.81
C GLN A 89 -6.96 9.30 8.66
N HIS A 90 -6.83 8.58 9.78
CA HIS A 90 -7.17 7.17 9.89
C HIS A 90 -8.29 7.01 10.91
N HIS A 91 -9.48 6.68 10.43
CA HIS A 91 -10.62 6.35 11.30
C HIS A 91 -10.62 4.85 11.54
N VAL A 92 -10.36 4.45 12.78
CA VAL A 92 -10.31 3.04 13.19
C VAL A 92 -11.72 2.52 13.37
N LEU A 93 -12.03 1.38 12.77
CA LEU A 93 -13.31 0.69 12.78
C LEU A 93 -13.15 -0.69 13.42
N GLU A 94 -14.23 -1.39 13.71
CA GLU A 94 -14.16 -2.75 14.27
C GLU A 94 -13.58 -3.76 13.27
N GLU A 95 -13.96 -3.64 12.01
CA GLU A 95 -13.59 -4.56 10.93
C GLU A 95 -12.45 -4.06 10.03
N GLY A 96 -11.86 -2.90 10.35
CA GLY A 96 -10.83 -2.30 9.52
C GLY A 96 -10.55 -0.84 9.86
N TRP A 97 -10.30 -0.04 8.85
CA TRP A 97 -10.08 1.39 9.01
C TRP A 97 -10.44 2.15 7.74
N LEU A 98 -10.61 3.46 7.86
CA LEU A 98 -10.87 4.35 6.73
C LEU A 98 -9.79 5.41 6.66
N TRP A 99 -9.17 5.57 5.47
CA TRP A 99 -8.37 6.75 5.22
C TRP A 99 -9.20 7.90 4.70
N CYS A 100 -8.81 9.11 5.06
CA CYS A 100 -9.38 10.35 4.51
C CYS A 100 -8.24 11.34 4.26
N LEU A 101 -8.01 11.68 2.99
CA LEU A 101 -6.94 12.56 2.54
C LEU A 101 -7.56 13.73 1.79
N ARG A 102 -7.47 14.93 2.36
CA ARG A 102 -7.91 16.15 1.69
C ARG A 102 -6.80 16.71 0.82
N PHE A 103 -7.12 17.04 -0.40
CA PHE A 103 -6.21 17.71 -1.33
C PHE A 103 -6.51 19.21 -1.42
N ASP A 104 -5.52 20.00 -1.80
CA ASP A 104 -5.61 21.47 -1.89
C ASP A 104 -6.73 21.96 -2.83
N HIS A 105 -7.12 21.15 -3.81
CA HIS A 105 -8.20 21.43 -4.75
C HIS A 105 -9.59 20.93 -4.27
N SER A 106 -9.76 20.75 -2.97
CA SER A 106 -11.01 20.38 -2.28
C SER A 106 -11.52 18.96 -2.53
N VAL A 107 -10.87 18.17 -3.37
CA VAL A 107 -11.18 16.74 -3.52
C VAL A 107 -10.65 15.98 -2.30
N THR A 108 -11.44 15.04 -1.81
CA THR A 108 -11.05 14.13 -0.73
C THR A 108 -10.92 12.71 -1.28
N SER A 109 -9.73 12.12 -1.17
CA SER A 109 -9.56 10.67 -1.35
C SER A 109 -9.98 9.97 -0.08
N ALA A 110 -10.93 9.06 -0.15
CA ALA A 110 -11.32 8.26 1.01
C ALA A 110 -11.57 6.80 0.63
N GLY A 111 -11.21 5.91 1.54
CA GLY A 111 -11.40 4.49 1.32
C GLY A 111 -11.36 3.68 2.60
N LEU A 112 -12.16 2.63 2.60
CA LEU A 112 -12.19 1.59 3.62
C LEU A 112 -11.17 0.52 3.28
N VAL A 113 -10.38 0.11 4.26
CA VAL A 113 -9.58 -1.12 4.20
C VAL A 113 -10.15 -2.07 5.26
N LEU A 114 -10.65 -3.20 4.82
CA LEU A 114 -11.42 -4.13 5.65
C LEU A 114 -10.70 -5.47 5.73
N ASP A 115 -10.69 -6.05 6.92
CA ASP A 115 -10.24 -7.43 7.11
C ASP A 115 -11.23 -8.37 6.42
N ALA A 116 -10.77 -9.10 5.40
CA ALA A 116 -11.60 -10.02 4.64
C ALA A 116 -12.17 -11.18 5.50
N HIS A 117 -11.53 -11.48 6.63
CA HIS A 117 -12.03 -12.50 7.57
C HIS A 117 -13.24 -12.03 8.39
N SER A 118 -13.39 -10.72 8.57
CA SER A 118 -14.54 -10.12 9.26
C SER A 118 -15.74 -9.90 8.35
N LEU A 119 -15.58 -10.02 7.04
CA LEU A 119 -16.65 -9.80 6.07
C LEU A 119 -17.55 -11.03 5.93
N ALA A 120 -18.84 -10.80 5.69
CA ALA A 120 -19.80 -11.87 5.46
C ALA A 120 -19.47 -12.68 4.20
N ASP A 121 -19.83 -13.95 4.19
CA ASP A 121 -19.70 -14.81 3.01
C ASP A 121 -20.35 -14.16 1.78
N GLY A 122 -19.67 -14.26 0.65
CA GLY A 122 -20.18 -13.67 -0.60
C GLY A 122 -19.91 -12.17 -0.75
N TRP A 123 -19.11 -11.55 0.12
CA TRP A 123 -18.77 -10.12 0.01
C TRP A 123 -18.19 -9.74 -1.38
N GLN A 124 -17.55 -10.69 -2.06
CA GLN A 124 -16.98 -10.46 -3.40
C GLN A 124 -18.04 -10.05 -4.42
N GLN A 125 -19.28 -10.50 -4.28
CA GLN A 125 -20.42 -10.20 -5.15
C GLN A 125 -21.11 -8.89 -4.77
N ILE A 126 -20.85 -8.34 -3.57
CA ILE A 126 -21.45 -7.07 -3.14
C ILE A 126 -20.85 -5.94 -3.99
N PRO A 127 -21.69 -5.10 -4.66
CA PRO A 127 -21.19 -3.93 -5.39
C PRO A 127 -20.38 -2.99 -4.49
N ALA A 128 -19.32 -2.39 -5.04
CA ALA A 128 -18.43 -1.50 -4.30
C ALA A 128 -19.17 -0.37 -3.59
N GLU A 129 -20.09 0.31 -4.28
CA GLU A 129 -20.90 1.37 -3.69
C GLU A 129 -21.76 0.88 -2.52
N LYS A 130 -22.41 -0.29 -2.66
CA LYS A 130 -23.22 -0.86 -1.57
C LYS A 130 -22.35 -1.17 -0.35
N MET A 131 -21.17 -1.75 -0.57
CA MET A 131 -20.23 -2.06 0.50
C MET A 131 -19.79 -0.78 1.23
N TRP A 132 -19.39 0.26 0.49
CA TRP A 132 -19.06 1.58 1.04
C TRP A 132 -20.20 2.14 1.89
N ARG A 133 -21.40 2.29 1.30
CA ARG A 133 -22.55 2.91 1.96
C ARG A 133 -22.96 2.16 3.23
N THR A 134 -22.94 0.83 3.19
CA THR A 134 -23.29 0.02 4.36
C THR A 134 -22.33 0.27 5.52
N HIS A 135 -21.03 0.26 5.30
CA HIS A 135 -20.04 0.48 6.36
C HIS A 135 -20.06 1.93 6.87
N ILE A 136 -20.13 2.92 5.98
CA ILE A 136 -20.20 4.33 6.40
C ILE A 136 -21.46 4.59 7.25
N ALA A 137 -22.59 4.02 6.90
CA ALA A 137 -23.85 4.19 7.65
C ALA A 137 -23.80 3.56 9.06
N SER A 138 -22.95 2.57 9.29
CA SER A 138 -22.79 1.93 10.59
C SER A 138 -22.07 2.82 11.62
N TYR A 139 -21.38 3.86 11.17
CA TYR A 139 -20.61 4.77 12.02
C TYR A 139 -21.19 6.19 11.93
N PRO A 140 -21.92 6.68 12.97
CA PRO A 140 -22.62 7.97 12.91
C PRO A 140 -21.73 9.16 12.52
N SER A 141 -20.49 9.21 13.01
CA SER A 141 -19.55 10.27 12.68
C SER A 141 -19.15 10.25 11.18
N LEU A 142 -18.87 9.08 10.64
CA LEU A 142 -18.56 8.90 9.22
C LEU A 142 -19.77 9.18 8.34
N ASN A 143 -20.96 8.73 8.77
CA ASN A 143 -22.19 9.03 8.04
C ASN A 143 -22.41 10.55 7.93
N ARG A 144 -22.21 11.31 9.02
CA ARG A 144 -22.28 12.78 9.00
C ARG A 144 -21.20 13.42 8.12
N MET A 145 -20.01 12.82 8.07
CA MET A 145 -18.88 13.29 7.26
C MET A 145 -19.18 13.17 5.75
N PHE A 146 -19.80 12.09 5.34
CA PHE A 146 -20.03 11.74 3.94
C PHE A 146 -21.47 11.93 3.43
N GLN A 147 -22.43 12.39 4.27
CA GLN A 147 -23.85 12.47 3.92
C GLN A 147 -24.11 13.34 2.68
N ASP A 148 -23.38 14.43 2.51
CA ASP A 148 -23.54 15.39 1.39
C ASP A 148 -22.45 15.22 0.32
N ALA A 149 -21.53 14.27 0.52
CA ALA A 149 -20.44 14.03 -0.39
C ALA A 149 -20.91 13.42 -1.72
N GLN A 150 -20.35 13.92 -2.81
CA GLN A 150 -20.59 13.42 -4.16
C GLN A 150 -19.32 12.78 -4.71
N LEU A 151 -19.45 11.83 -5.63
CA LEU A 151 -18.29 11.31 -6.34
C LEU A 151 -17.63 12.42 -7.16
N SER A 152 -16.33 12.60 -7.01
CA SER A 152 -15.57 13.52 -7.85
C SER A 152 -15.49 13.01 -9.29
N VAL A 153 -15.16 13.93 -10.22
CA VAL A 153 -15.09 13.66 -11.66
C VAL A 153 -14.17 12.45 -11.98
N MET A 154 -13.13 12.24 -11.19
CA MET A 154 -12.23 11.11 -11.35
C MET A 154 -12.01 10.43 -9.99
N PRO A 155 -12.21 9.11 -9.90
CA PRO A 155 -12.58 8.14 -10.95
C PRO A 155 -14.08 8.08 -11.28
N ASN A 156 -14.91 8.92 -10.65
CA ASN A 156 -16.36 8.98 -10.77
C ASN A 156 -17.09 7.62 -10.60
N ARG A 157 -16.50 6.77 -9.79
CA ARG A 157 -17.04 5.45 -9.43
C ARG A 157 -16.35 4.93 -8.18
N PHE A 158 -17.02 4.05 -7.46
CA PHE A 158 -16.37 3.26 -6.42
C PHE A 158 -15.49 2.18 -7.02
N ILE A 159 -14.30 2.03 -6.46
CA ILE A 159 -13.34 0.98 -6.81
C ILE A 159 -13.29 0.00 -5.65
N LYS A 160 -13.39 -1.29 -5.93
CA LYS A 160 -13.21 -2.37 -4.98
C LYS A 160 -12.06 -3.25 -5.45
N THR A 161 -11.13 -3.53 -4.55
CA THR A 161 -10.01 -4.41 -4.84
C THR A 161 -10.36 -5.85 -4.55
N GLN A 162 -9.56 -6.76 -5.07
CA GLN A 162 -9.36 -8.08 -4.50
C GLN A 162 -8.45 -7.96 -3.28
N ARG A 163 -7.92 -9.08 -2.77
CA ARG A 163 -6.91 -9.08 -1.71
C ARG A 163 -5.80 -8.10 -2.05
N LEU A 164 -5.45 -7.20 -1.09
CA LEU A 164 -4.42 -6.19 -1.30
C LEU A 164 -3.01 -6.77 -1.26
N GLN A 165 -2.80 -7.80 -0.42
CA GLN A 165 -1.49 -8.37 -0.21
C GLN A 165 -0.98 -9.07 -1.46
N ARG A 166 0.29 -8.85 -1.73
CA ARG A 166 1.07 -9.58 -2.74
C ARG A 166 2.51 -9.70 -2.24
N ILE A 167 3.15 -10.77 -2.65
CA ILE A 167 4.56 -11.02 -2.39
C ILE A 167 5.13 -11.83 -3.55
N ALA A 168 6.32 -11.49 -4.01
CA ALA A 168 7.03 -12.26 -5.02
C ALA A 168 7.68 -13.51 -4.40
N GLY A 169 7.86 -14.54 -5.19
CA GLY A 169 8.60 -15.72 -4.77
C GLY A 169 10.09 -15.45 -4.52
N GLN A 170 10.64 -14.49 -5.27
CA GLN A 170 12.01 -14.00 -5.12
C GLN A 170 12.09 -12.53 -5.53
N ALA A 171 13.02 -11.80 -4.94
CA ALA A 171 13.22 -10.37 -5.17
C ALA A 171 14.36 -10.07 -6.15
N THR A 172 15.21 -11.05 -6.40
CA THR A 172 16.47 -10.90 -7.16
C THR A 172 16.78 -12.14 -7.95
N GLY A 173 17.69 -12.03 -8.92
CA GLY A 173 18.30 -13.13 -9.65
C GLY A 173 19.49 -12.63 -10.46
N GLN A 174 20.02 -13.48 -11.33
CA GLN A 174 21.21 -13.15 -12.10
C GLN A 174 20.97 -11.90 -12.96
N GLY A 175 21.67 -10.81 -12.64
CA GLY A 175 21.60 -9.54 -13.36
C GLY A 175 20.28 -8.76 -13.21
N TRP A 176 19.43 -9.08 -12.24
CA TRP A 176 18.22 -8.31 -11.98
C TRP A 176 17.86 -8.22 -10.50
N VAL A 177 17.11 -7.18 -10.16
CA VAL A 177 16.64 -6.91 -8.81
C VAL A 177 15.31 -6.13 -8.86
N SER A 178 14.39 -6.42 -7.96
CA SER A 178 13.14 -5.68 -7.79
C SER A 178 13.21 -4.73 -6.60
N LEU A 179 12.63 -3.53 -6.76
CA LEU A 179 12.42 -2.61 -5.64
C LEU A 179 11.36 -3.17 -4.67
N PRO A 180 11.37 -2.78 -3.39
CA PRO A 180 10.50 -3.36 -2.35
C PRO A 180 9.01 -3.37 -2.74
N HIS A 181 8.50 -2.28 -3.31
CA HIS A 181 7.09 -2.23 -3.73
C HIS A 181 6.76 -3.13 -4.93
N THR A 182 7.76 -3.52 -5.75
CA THR A 182 7.60 -4.55 -6.77
C THR A 182 7.62 -5.94 -6.14
N VAL A 183 8.51 -6.17 -5.16
CA VAL A 183 8.59 -7.46 -4.44
C VAL A 183 7.32 -7.77 -3.67
N GLY A 184 6.69 -6.76 -3.04
CA GLY A 184 5.48 -7.02 -2.30
C GLY A 184 4.73 -5.77 -1.85
N PHE A 185 3.53 -6.01 -1.35
CA PHE A 185 2.69 -5.02 -0.71
C PHE A 185 1.86 -5.71 0.37
N ILE A 186 1.81 -5.14 1.55
CA ILE A 186 1.03 -5.68 2.66
C ILE A 186 -0.23 -4.85 2.88
N ASP A 187 -0.09 -3.65 3.42
CA ASP A 187 -1.24 -2.84 3.79
C ASP A 187 -0.85 -1.36 3.90
N PRO A 188 -1.74 -0.41 3.58
CA PRO A 188 -1.41 1.01 3.68
C PRO A 188 -1.59 1.60 5.09
N LEU A 189 -1.93 0.82 6.11
CA LEU A 189 -2.30 1.30 7.46
C LEU A 189 -1.30 2.30 8.06
N HIS A 190 -0.02 2.08 7.90
CA HIS A 190 1.03 2.95 8.44
C HIS A 190 1.83 3.71 7.37
N SER A 191 1.37 3.68 6.12
CA SER A 191 1.98 4.42 4.99
C SER A 191 3.47 4.13 4.75
N THR A 192 3.97 2.97 5.16
CA THR A 192 5.40 2.60 5.08
C THR A 192 5.91 2.30 3.69
N GLY A 193 5.03 2.07 2.71
CA GLY A 193 5.42 1.62 1.37
C GLY A 193 6.42 2.55 0.67
N ILE A 194 6.26 3.87 0.80
CA ILE A 194 7.19 4.85 0.21
C ILE A 194 8.54 4.80 0.92
N ALA A 195 8.56 4.84 2.26
CA ALA A 195 9.79 4.79 3.05
C ALA A 195 10.56 3.48 2.79
N HIS A 196 9.88 2.34 2.75
CA HIS A 196 10.45 1.04 2.44
C HIS A 196 11.07 1.02 1.03
N SER A 197 10.38 1.60 0.03
CA SER A 197 10.91 1.70 -1.34
C SER A 197 12.14 2.60 -1.42
N MET A 198 12.14 3.75 -0.73
CA MET A 198 13.28 4.67 -0.70
C MET A 198 14.49 4.04 -0.03
N SER A 199 14.30 3.33 1.09
CA SER A 199 15.36 2.57 1.75
C SER A 199 15.93 1.46 0.83
N GLY A 200 15.08 0.81 0.05
CA GLY A 200 15.51 -0.14 -0.97
C GLY A 200 16.36 0.49 -2.07
N VAL A 201 16.00 1.70 -2.54
CA VAL A 201 16.79 2.46 -3.51
C VAL A 201 18.15 2.83 -2.94
N GLU A 202 18.21 3.34 -1.70
CA GLU A 202 19.45 3.70 -1.02
C GLU A 202 20.39 2.50 -0.90
N ARG A 203 19.90 1.36 -0.41
CA ARG A 203 20.69 0.12 -0.29
C ARG A 203 21.23 -0.36 -1.64
N LEU A 204 20.43 -0.32 -2.70
CA LEU A 204 20.89 -0.70 -4.03
C LEU A 204 21.92 0.28 -4.59
N ALA A 205 21.76 1.57 -4.33
CA ALA A 205 22.74 2.57 -4.71
C ALA A 205 24.09 2.29 -4.03
N ASP A 206 24.10 1.98 -2.73
CA ASP A 206 25.31 1.63 -1.99
C ASP A 206 25.99 0.37 -2.55
N ILE A 207 25.21 -0.66 -2.90
CA ILE A 207 25.72 -1.88 -3.51
C ILE A 207 26.38 -1.58 -4.87
N PHE A 208 25.68 -0.87 -5.76
CA PHE A 208 26.17 -0.63 -7.12
C PHE A 208 27.28 0.43 -7.19
N LEU A 209 27.36 1.34 -6.23
CA LEU A 209 28.41 2.35 -6.14
C LEU A 209 29.64 1.87 -5.36
N SER A 210 29.57 0.70 -4.72
CA SER A 210 30.69 0.14 -3.99
C SER A 210 31.88 -0.18 -4.92
N ALA A 211 33.10 -0.04 -4.41
CA ALA A 211 34.31 -0.39 -5.15
C ALA A 211 34.46 -1.91 -5.38
N ASP A 212 33.75 -2.70 -4.60
CA ASP A 212 33.72 -4.16 -4.75
C ASP A 212 32.78 -4.53 -5.90
N ARG A 213 33.31 -5.22 -6.90
CA ARG A 213 32.52 -5.66 -8.07
C ARG A 213 31.69 -6.92 -7.80
N ALA A 214 31.66 -7.43 -6.58
CA ALA A 214 30.82 -8.57 -6.18
C ALA A 214 29.35 -8.16 -5.98
N HIS A 215 28.79 -7.37 -6.90
CA HIS A 215 27.43 -6.81 -6.78
C HIS A 215 26.38 -7.90 -6.61
N GLN A 216 26.53 -9.07 -7.23
CA GLN A 216 25.52 -10.15 -7.15
C GLN A 216 25.29 -10.62 -5.70
N ALA A 217 26.36 -10.82 -4.91
CA ALA A 217 26.21 -11.24 -3.51
C ALA A 217 25.50 -10.18 -2.66
N GLY A 218 25.79 -8.89 -2.89
CA GLY A 218 25.10 -7.78 -2.23
C GLY A 218 23.64 -7.69 -2.63
N VAL A 219 23.33 -7.89 -3.90
CA VAL A 219 21.96 -7.92 -4.44
C VAL A 219 21.17 -9.11 -3.90
N ASP A 220 21.76 -10.28 -3.78
CA ASP A 220 21.12 -11.46 -3.20
C ASP A 220 20.78 -11.23 -1.72
N ALA A 221 21.71 -10.69 -0.94
CA ALA A 221 21.47 -10.31 0.46
C ALA A 221 20.36 -9.25 0.60
N TYR A 222 20.33 -8.25 -0.29
CA TYR A 222 19.25 -7.28 -0.36
C TYR A 222 17.90 -7.97 -0.61
N GLY A 223 17.82 -8.93 -1.53
CA GLY A 223 16.58 -9.64 -1.85
C GLY A 223 16.02 -10.42 -0.66
N GLU A 224 16.89 -11.12 0.07
CA GLU A 224 16.51 -11.83 1.30
C GLU A 224 16.02 -10.85 2.38
N GLN A 225 16.69 -9.71 2.54
CA GLN A 225 16.32 -8.67 3.49
C GLN A 225 14.93 -8.11 3.16
N VAL A 226 14.64 -7.71 1.92
CA VAL A 226 13.34 -7.16 1.52
C VAL A 226 12.21 -8.15 1.76
N LEU A 227 12.41 -9.43 1.44
CA LEU A 227 11.42 -10.48 1.71
C LEU A 227 11.21 -10.68 3.22
N GLY A 228 12.28 -10.60 4.02
CA GLY A 228 12.20 -10.66 5.48
C GLY A 228 11.43 -9.47 6.06
N GLU A 229 11.72 -8.26 5.59
CA GLU A 229 11.03 -7.02 6.00
C GLU A 229 9.53 -7.07 5.66
N LEU A 230 9.15 -7.55 4.47
CA LEU A 230 7.74 -7.71 4.11
C LEU A 230 7.01 -8.70 5.03
N ARG A 231 7.64 -9.78 5.43
CA ARG A 231 7.06 -10.73 6.39
C ARG A 231 6.93 -10.13 7.79
N LEU A 232 7.90 -9.33 8.23
CA LEU A 232 7.83 -8.61 9.49
C LEU A 232 6.67 -7.59 9.47
N ILE A 233 6.57 -6.80 8.40
CA ILE A 233 5.47 -5.84 8.20
C ILE A 233 4.12 -6.58 8.25
N ASP A 234 4.00 -7.73 7.60
CA ASP A 234 2.78 -8.54 7.64
C ASP A 234 2.39 -8.96 9.07
N LEU A 235 3.34 -9.42 9.85
CA LEU A 235 3.09 -9.80 11.25
C LEU A 235 2.63 -8.62 12.10
N LEU A 236 3.29 -7.48 11.96
CA LEU A 236 2.98 -6.27 12.72
C LEU A 236 1.61 -5.71 12.34
N VAL A 237 1.31 -5.64 11.05
CA VAL A 237 0.00 -5.19 10.55
C VAL A 237 -1.11 -6.15 10.98
N ALA A 238 -0.91 -7.45 10.87
CA ALA A 238 -1.89 -8.43 11.35
C ALA A 238 -2.17 -8.26 12.85
N GLY A 239 -1.15 -7.97 13.65
CA GLY A 239 -1.31 -7.62 15.06
C GLY A 239 -2.15 -6.36 15.29
N CYS A 240 -1.97 -5.33 14.45
CA CYS A 240 -2.82 -4.13 14.49
C CYS A 240 -4.29 -4.47 14.18
N TYR A 241 -4.57 -5.29 13.17
CA TYR A 241 -5.94 -5.72 12.84
C TYR A 241 -6.59 -6.53 13.97
N LEU A 242 -5.86 -7.44 14.60
CA LEU A 242 -6.36 -8.16 15.79
C LEU A 242 -6.66 -7.24 16.97
N ALA A 243 -6.00 -6.09 17.03
CA ALA A 243 -6.14 -5.12 18.11
C ALA A 243 -7.25 -4.06 17.87
N LEU A 244 -7.79 -3.94 16.65
CA LEU A 244 -8.80 -2.93 16.27
C LEU A 244 -9.96 -2.80 17.27
N PRO A 245 -10.53 -3.90 17.82
CA PRO A 245 -11.65 -3.77 18.77
C PRO A 245 -11.27 -3.13 20.11
N SER A 246 -9.99 -2.92 20.40
CA SER A 246 -9.51 -2.34 21.64
C SER A 246 -8.53 -1.20 21.38
N LYS A 247 -8.99 0.04 21.59
CA LYS A 247 -8.15 1.24 21.43
C LYS A 247 -6.76 1.09 22.09
N ARG A 248 -6.72 0.62 23.35
CA ARG A 248 -5.47 0.45 24.11
C ARG A 248 -4.52 -0.55 23.43
N HIS A 249 -5.04 -1.66 22.94
CA HIS A 249 -4.22 -2.67 22.24
C HIS A 249 -3.76 -2.15 20.88
N PHE A 250 -4.64 -1.50 20.14
CA PHE A 250 -4.29 -0.90 18.85
C PHE A 250 -3.17 0.14 18.97
N GLU A 251 -3.30 1.06 19.95
CA GLU A 251 -2.23 2.05 20.25
C GLU A 251 -0.90 1.38 20.60
N ALA A 252 -0.93 0.31 21.40
CA ALA A 252 0.29 -0.43 21.76
C ALA A 252 0.92 -1.12 20.53
N TYR A 253 0.13 -1.71 19.66
CA TYR A 253 0.63 -2.30 18.42
C TYR A 253 1.16 -1.25 17.43
N CYS A 254 0.52 -0.08 17.31
CA CYS A 254 1.06 1.04 16.54
C CYS A 254 2.43 1.47 17.06
N MET A 255 2.60 1.60 18.38
CA MET A 255 3.90 1.92 18.99
C MET A 255 4.96 0.85 18.70
N LEU A 256 4.58 -0.43 18.76
CA LEU A 256 5.47 -1.54 18.42
C LEU A 256 5.87 -1.48 16.93
N TYR A 257 4.91 -1.21 16.05
CA TYR A 257 5.14 -1.08 14.61
C TYR A 257 6.19 0.01 14.30
N PHE A 258 6.07 1.18 14.92
CA PHE A 258 7.00 2.30 14.68
C PHE A 258 8.36 2.13 15.38
N ALA A 259 8.48 1.17 16.29
CA ALA A 259 9.74 0.84 16.96
C ALA A 259 10.53 -0.28 16.26
N ALA A 260 9.91 -1.05 15.38
CA ALA A 260 10.50 -2.17 14.67
C ALA A 260 11.17 -1.76 13.36
#